data_7596dbdc4227615cb8a3046dbc7c386b
#
_entry.id   7596dbdc4227615cb8a3046dbc7c386b
#
_cell.length_a   1.000
_cell.length_b   1.000
_cell.length_c   1.000
_cell.angle_alpha   90.00
_cell.angle_beta   90.00
_cell.angle_gamma   90.00
#
_symmetry.space_group_name_H-M   'P 1'
#
loop_
_entity.id
_entity.type
_entity.pdbx_description
1 polymer ?
#
loop_
_entity_poly.entity_id
_entity_poly.type
_entity_poly.pdbx_seq_one_letter_code
_entity_poly.pdbx_strand_id
1 'polypeptide(L)'
;MRSLLAKILTAFVAIAALGVVAPTPAQAADTAYFEMTDITRERFIVKLTNPAKIQHARDLLNGDTTDRPHVIGRILKRQADYNPQWSYHLNGDTVDFFDVAIEVCDATIPYIEDHLDEAGGAFLPGLVWCGWSTRLVREVTA
;
A
#
# COMPACT_ATOMS: atom_id res chain seq x y z
N MET A 1 14.80 -87.48 -13.30
CA MET A 1 16.08 -86.90 -13.74
C MET A 1 15.98 -85.39 -13.73
N ARG A 2 16.71 -84.82 -12.88
CA ARG A 2 17.14 -83.49 -12.59
C ARG A 2 16.24 -82.29 -13.08
N SER A 3 15.44 -81.81 -12.12
CA SER A 3 14.77 -80.55 -12.08
C SER A 3 15.79 -79.42 -11.79
N LEU A 4 15.83 -78.40 -12.62
CA LEU A 4 16.54 -77.17 -12.37
C LEU A 4 15.54 -76.03 -12.05
N LEU A 5 15.43 -75.73 -10.78
CA LEU A 5 14.69 -74.62 -10.27
C LEU A 5 15.44 -73.29 -10.57
N ALA A 6 14.92 -72.50 -11.49
CA ALA A 6 15.38 -71.09 -11.71
C ALA A 6 14.73 -70.16 -10.68
N LYS A 7 15.55 -69.64 -9.79
CA LYS A 7 15.15 -68.55 -8.85
C LYS A 7 15.14 -67.24 -9.59
N ILE A 8 13.97 -66.69 -9.84
CA ILE A 8 13.81 -65.36 -10.35
C ILE A 8 13.93 -64.37 -9.16
N LEU A 9 15.02 -63.57 -9.17
CA LEU A 9 15.26 -62.55 -8.18
C LEU A 9 14.59 -61.27 -8.70
N THR A 10 13.46 -60.87 -8.09
CA THR A 10 12.77 -59.62 -8.42
C THR A 10 13.45 -58.48 -7.70
N ALA A 11 14.20 -57.67 -8.42
CA ALA A 11 14.76 -56.42 -7.88
C ALA A 11 13.68 -55.33 -7.85
N PHE A 12 13.30 -54.90 -6.66
CA PHE A 12 12.48 -53.71 -6.46
C PHE A 12 13.35 -52.46 -6.63
N VAL A 13 13.16 -51.71 -7.71
CA VAL A 13 13.73 -50.39 -7.88
C VAL A 13 12.82 -49.42 -7.15
N ALA A 14 13.25 -48.91 -6.01
CA ALA A 14 12.60 -47.81 -5.30
C ALA A 14 12.94 -46.50 -6.03
N ILE A 15 11.98 -45.95 -6.77
CA ILE A 15 12.08 -44.61 -7.36
C ILE A 15 11.81 -43.59 -6.23
N ALA A 16 12.85 -42.97 -5.70
CA ALA A 16 12.72 -41.83 -4.82
C ALA A 16 12.26 -40.62 -5.65
N ALA A 17 11.00 -40.22 -5.53
CA ALA A 17 10.49 -38.98 -6.10
C ALA A 17 11.09 -37.83 -5.31
N LEU A 18 12.12 -37.17 -5.86
CA LEU A 18 12.62 -35.89 -5.39
C LEU A 18 11.54 -34.84 -5.70
N GLY A 19 10.73 -34.50 -4.69
CA GLY A 19 9.79 -33.40 -4.77
C GLY A 19 10.56 -32.09 -4.99
N VAL A 20 10.48 -31.54 -6.19
CA VAL A 20 10.95 -30.18 -6.47
C VAL A 20 9.98 -29.23 -5.78
N VAL A 21 10.38 -28.69 -4.63
CA VAL A 21 9.68 -27.57 -4.00
C VAL A 21 9.93 -26.34 -4.90
N ALA A 22 8.92 -25.94 -5.67
CA ALA A 22 8.97 -24.70 -6.43
C ALA A 22 9.11 -23.53 -5.42
N PRO A 23 10.03 -22.59 -5.65
CA PRO A 23 10.12 -21.43 -4.78
C PRO A 23 8.79 -20.67 -4.85
N THR A 24 8.18 -20.44 -3.69
CA THR A 24 7.03 -19.55 -3.55
C THR A 24 7.46 -18.18 -4.10
N PRO A 25 6.70 -17.54 -5.00
CA PRO A 25 7.02 -16.20 -5.44
C PRO A 25 7.12 -15.30 -4.21
N ALA A 26 8.23 -14.55 -4.11
CA ALA A 26 8.40 -13.57 -3.05
C ALA A 26 7.18 -12.66 -3.07
N GLN A 27 6.43 -12.61 -1.97
CA GLN A 27 5.27 -11.75 -1.83
C GLN A 27 5.78 -10.31 -2.00
N ALA A 28 5.23 -9.57 -2.97
CA ALA A 28 5.57 -8.18 -3.16
C ALA A 28 5.41 -7.45 -1.82
N ALA A 29 6.35 -6.57 -1.48
CA ALA A 29 6.36 -5.88 -0.20
C ALA A 29 4.96 -5.29 0.07
N ASP A 30 4.38 -5.62 1.23
CA ASP A 30 3.04 -5.19 1.65
C ASP A 30 2.95 -3.68 1.93
N THR A 31 3.95 -2.91 1.51
CA THR A 31 4.07 -1.46 1.77
C THR A 31 4.65 -0.77 0.55
N ALA A 32 4.01 0.33 0.13
CA ALA A 32 4.49 1.21 -0.92
C ALA A 32 4.32 2.68 -0.50
N TYR A 33 5.12 3.56 -1.08
CA TYR A 33 5.11 4.99 -0.81
C TYR A 33 4.82 5.75 -2.09
N PHE A 34 3.94 6.74 -1.99
CA PHE A 34 3.54 7.55 -3.13
C PHE A 34 3.68 9.03 -2.81
N GLU A 35 4.32 9.77 -3.69
CA GLU A 35 4.29 11.22 -3.64
C GLU A 35 2.94 11.70 -4.15
N MET A 36 2.29 12.57 -3.39
CA MET A 36 1.13 13.31 -3.78
C MET A 36 1.37 14.81 -3.64
N THR A 37 0.56 15.58 -4.31
CA THR A 37 0.47 17.04 -4.20
C THR A 37 -0.99 17.46 -4.09
N ASP A 38 -1.24 18.69 -3.72
CA ASP A 38 -2.55 19.33 -3.76
C ASP A 38 -2.53 20.63 -4.59
N ILE A 39 -3.55 21.47 -4.48
CA ILE A 39 -3.64 22.73 -5.19
C ILE A 39 -2.51 23.72 -4.84
N THR A 40 -1.90 23.59 -3.64
CA THR A 40 -0.76 24.41 -3.22
C THR A 40 0.55 23.99 -3.88
N ARG A 41 0.58 22.81 -4.50
CA ARG A 41 1.75 22.18 -5.12
C ARG A 41 2.79 21.68 -4.11
N GLU A 42 2.44 21.68 -2.83
CA GLU A 42 3.29 21.10 -1.81
C GLU A 42 3.39 19.59 -1.98
N ARG A 43 4.54 19.04 -1.59
CA ARG A 43 4.83 17.62 -1.68
C ARG A 43 4.50 16.93 -0.36
N PHE A 44 3.80 15.79 -0.45
CA PHE A 44 3.48 14.94 0.70
C PHE A 44 3.63 13.47 0.31
N ILE A 45 4.21 12.66 1.17
CA ILE A 45 4.34 11.22 0.94
C ILE A 45 3.25 10.46 1.68
N VAL A 46 2.57 9.57 0.96
CA VAL A 46 1.57 8.65 1.50
C VAL A 46 2.15 7.26 1.56
N LYS A 47 2.05 6.62 2.71
CA LYS A 47 2.37 5.21 2.90
C LYS A 47 1.11 4.38 2.73
N LEU A 48 1.13 3.37 1.87
CA LEU A 48 0.06 2.40 1.68
C LEU A 48 0.51 1.03 2.15
N THR A 49 -0.37 0.33 2.87
CA THR A 49 -0.13 -0.99 3.43
C THR A 49 -1.08 -2.06 2.88
N ASN A 50 -2.14 -1.66 2.20
CA ASN A 50 -3.12 -2.56 1.60
C ASN A 50 -2.78 -2.83 0.14
N PRO A 51 -2.57 -4.09 -0.29
CA PRO A 51 -2.20 -4.42 -1.66
C PRO A 51 -3.17 -3.92 -2.74
N ALA A 52 -4.48 -3.97 -2.47
CA ALA A 52 -5.48 -3.49 -3.43
C ALA A 52 -5.42 -1.96 -3.61
N LYS A 53 -5.11 -1.22 -2.54
CA LYS A 53 -4.93 0.24 -2.59
C LYS A 53 -3.61 0.64 -3.24
N ILE A 54 -2.56 -0.14 -3.03
CA ILE A 54 -1.28 0.01 -3.74
C ILE A 54 -1.49 -0.18 -5.24
N GLN A 55 -2.24 -1.21 -5.64
CA GLN A 55 -2.55 -1.42 -7.05
C GLN A 55 -3.39 -0.27 -7.62
N HIS A 56 -4.44 0.18 -6.91
CA HIS A 56 -5.24 1.32 -7.33
C HIS A 56 -4.41 2.60 -7.52
N ALA A 57 -3.46 2.86 -6.62
CA ALA A 57 -2.53 3.99 -6.75
C ALA A 57 -1.68 3.89 -8.02
N ARG A 58 -1.21 2.69 -8.36
CA ARG A 58 -0.45 2.43 -9.60
C ARG A 58 -1.32 2.60 -10.84
N ASP A 59 -2.56 2.12 -10.80
CA ASP A 59 -3.52 2.27 -11.90
C ASP A 59 -3.84 3.75 -12.17
N LEU A 60 -4.00 4.56 -11.11
CA LEU A 60 -4.13 6.02 -11.25
C LEU A 60 -2.91 6.66 -11.89
N LEU A 61 -1.69 6.30 -11.46
CA LEU A 61 -0.45 6.85 -12.00
C LEU A 61 -0.21 6.46 -13.46
N ASN A 62 -0.60 5.25 -13.85
CA ASN A 62 -0.46 4.75 -15.21
C ASN A 62 -1.56 5.26 -16.15
N GLY A 63 -2.63 5.84 -15.62
CA GLY A 63 -3.81 6.25 -16.39
C GLY A 63 -4.76 5.10 -16.74
N ASP A 64 -4.62 3.97 -16.06
CA ASP A 64 -5.49 2.79 -16.25
C ASP A 64 -6.87 3.00 -15.63
N THR A 65 -6.99 3.91 -14.69
CA THR A 65 -8.24 4.38 -14.10
C THR A 65 -8.21 5.88 -13.80
N THR A 66 -9.38 6.50 -13.74
CA THR A 66 -9.61 7.87 -13.24
C THR A 66 -10.52 7.90 -12.03
N ASP A 67 -10.97 6.74 -11.57
CA ASP A 67 -11.89 6.60 -10.45
C ASP A 67 -11.19 6.89 -9.13
N ARG A 68 -11.88 7.56 -8.22
CA ARG A 68 -11.39 7.85 -6.87
C ARG A 68 -9.95 8.38 -6.85
N PRO A 69 -9.68 9.55 -7.47
CA PRO A 69 -8.32 10.05 -7.64
C PRO A 69 -7.75 10.74 -6.40
N HIS A 70 -8.61 11.07 -5.42
CA HIS A 70 -8.24 11.86 -4.25
C HIS A 70 -7.95 10.96 -3.05
N VAL A 71 -7.02 11.41 -2.19
CA VAL A 71 -6.58 10.65 -1.03
C VAL A 71 -7.37 11.02 0.20
N ILE A 72 -7.83 10.01 0.94
CA ILE A 72 -8.44 10.13 2.26
C ILE A 72 -7.68 9.27 3.26
N GLY A 73 -7.56 9.73 4.50
CA GLY A 73 -6.93 8.96 5.57
C GLY A 73 -7.01 9.65 6.93
N ARG A 74 -6.55 8.98 7.95
CA ARG A 74 -6.50 9.51 9.30
C ARG A 74 -5.12 10.09 9.59
N ILE A 75 -5.10 11.33 10.07
CA ILE A 75 -3.88 12.03 10.47
C ILE A 75 -3.31 11.41 11.76
N LEU A 76 -1.99 11.26 11.78
CA LEU A 76 -1.19 11.08 12.98
C LEU A 76 -0.37 12.36 13.21
N LYS A 77 -0.56 13.01 14.36
CA LYS A 77 0.09 14.29 14.74
C LYS A 77 1.53 14.05 15.19
N ARG A 78 2.33 13.48 14.32
CA ARG A 78 3.77 13.26 14.51
C ARG A 78 4.45 13.18 13.15
N GLN A 79 5.69 13.59 13.11
CA GLN A 79 6.54 13.48 11.93
C GLN A 79 6.74 11.99 11.55
N ALA A 80 6.89 11.74 10.26
CA ALA A 80 7.38 10.47 9.73
C ALA A 80 8.68 10.69 8.97
N ASP A 81 9.59 9.72 9.01
CA ASP A 81 10.92 9.82 8.37
C ASP A 81 10.81 10.09 6.86
N TYR A 82 9.78 9.56 6.22
CA TYR A 82 9.50 9.78 4.79
C TYR A 82 8.80 11.13 4.47
N ASN A 83 8.37 11.90 5.50
CA ASN A 83 7.76 13.24 5.39
C ASN A 83 8.47 14.24 6.32
N PRO A 84 9.76 14.46 6.20
CA PRO A 84 10.53 15.23 7.19
C PRO A 84 10.16 16.73 7.25
N GLN A 85 9.49 17.26 6.22
CA GLN A 85 9.04 18.65 6.18
C GLN A 85 7.71 18.92 6.91
N TRP A 86 6.99 17.85 7.32
CA TRP A 86 5.67 17.96 7.94
C TRP A 86 5.67 17.39 9.35
N SER A 87 4.97 18.04 10.27
CA SER A 87 4.80 17.58 11.66
C SER A 87 3.74 16.48 11.80
N TYR A 88 3.16 16.05 10.69
CA TYR A 88 2.13 15.02 10.62
C TYR A 88 2.33 14.09 9.42
N HIS A 89 1.64 12.97 9.45
CA HIS A 89 1.51 12.06 8.31
C HIS A 89 0.17 11.33 8.37
N LEU A 90 -0.16 10.55 7.34
CA LEU A 90 -1.34 9.68 7.33
C LEU A 90 -1.00 8.30 7.89
N ASN A 91 -1.90 7.75 8.71
CA ASN A 91 -1.84 6.34 9.07
C ASN A 91 -2.10 5.47 7.84
N GLY A 92 -1.08 4.78 7.35
CA GLY A 92 -1.14 3.98 6.12
C GLY A 92 -2.24 2.92 6.10
N ASP A 93 -2.63 2.40 7.26
CA ASP A 93 -3.71 1.40 7.38
C ASP A 93 -5.09 2.00 7.13
N THR A 94 -5.22 3.32 7.23
CA THR A 94 -6.48 4.06 7.05
C THR A 94 -6.58 4.77 5.70
N VAL A 95 -5.49 4.80 4.93
CA VAL A 95 -5.50 5.49 3.63
C VAL A 95 -6.40 4.76 2.65
N ASP A 96 -7.21 5.54 1.97
CA ASP A 96 -8.08 5.11 0.88
C ASP A 96 -8.17 6.21 -0.19
N PHE A 97 -8.95 5.97 -1.22
CA PHE A 97 -9.19 6.86 -2.33
C PHE A 97 -10.68 7.16 -2.47
N PHE A 98 -11.03 8.36 -2.93
CA PHE A 98 -12.41 8.79 -3.04
C PHE A 98 -12.64 9.72 -4.25
N ASP A 99 -13.90 9.80 -4.70
CA ASP A 99 -14.39 10.78 -5.67
C ASP A 99 -15.15 11.92 -4.97
N VAL A 100 -15.96 11.57 -3.98
CA VAL A 100 -16.81 12.50 -3.24
C VAL A 100 -16.76 12.18 -1.76
N ALA A 101 -16.56 13.21 -0.94
CA ALA A 101 -16.61 13.15 0.51
C ALA A 101 -17.34 14.38 1.09
N ILE A 102 -17.58 14.40 2.40
CA ILE A 102 -18.14 15.59 3.07
C ILE A 102 -17.05 16.65 3.26
N GLU A 103 -17.38 17.92 3.04
CA GLU A 103 -16.42 19.03 3.03
C GLU A 103 -15.71 19.29 4.38
N VAL A 104 -16.30 18.87 5.49
CA VAL A 104 -15.70 19.07 6.82
C VAL A 104 -14.34 18.36 7.00
N CYS A 105 -13.96 17.46 6.11
CA CYS A 105 -12.67 16.79 6.10
C CYS A 105 -11.69 17.34 5.06
N ASP A 106 -12.05 18.37 4.30
CA ASP A 106 -11.17 18.97 3.30
C ASP A 106 -10.22 19.99 3.91
N ALA A 107 -8.98 19.94 3.49
CA ALA A 107 -7.94 20.91 3.81
C ALA A 107 -6.76 20.76 2.86
N THR A 108 -5.96 21.81 2.69
CA THR A 108 -4.68 21.73 1.98
C THR A 108 -3.56 21.24 2.92
N ILE A 109 -2.49 20.71 2.32
CA ILE A 109 -1.34 20.18 3.06
C ILE A 109 -0.77 21.22 4.04
N PRO A 110 -0.42 22.47 3.63
CA PRO A 110 0.12 23.46 4.55
C PRO A 110 -0.92 23.99 5.56
N TYR A 111 -2.21 24.02 5.19
CA TYR A 111 -3.24 24.46 6.14
C TYR A 111 -3.36 23.49 7.33
N ILE A 112 -3.21 22.19 7.10
CA ILE A 112 -3.19 21.20 8.18
C ILE A 112 -1.98 21.42 9.08
N GLU A 113 -0.79 21.68 8.52
CA GLU A 113 0.42 21.96 9.30
C GLU A 113 0.21 23.16 10.23
N ASP A 114 -0.34 24.25 9.70
CA ASP A 114 -0.57 25.50 10.44
C ASP A 114 -1.65 25.37 11.54
N HIS A 115 -2.56 24.38 11.41
CA HIS A 115 -3.69 24.16 12.33
C HIS A 115 -3.70 22.76 12.95
N LEU A 116 -2.53 22.13 13.04
CA LEU A 116 -2.42 20.72 13.46
C LEU A 116 -2.90 20.49 14.91
N ASP A 117 -2.77 21.47 15.78
CA ASP A 117 -3.27 21.44 17.15
C ASP A 117 -4.80 21.38 17.21
N GLU A 118 -5.49 22.04 16.29
CA GLU A 118 -6.95 22.07 16.18
C GLU A 118 -7.54 20.80 15.53
N ALA A 119 -6.73 20.08 14.75
CA ALA A 119 -7.18 18.88 14.04
C ALA A 119 -7.65 17.78 15.02
N GLY A 120 -8.80 17.18 14.71
CA GLY A 120 -9.46 16.18 15.55
C GLY A 120 -10.59 16.75 16.41
N GLY A 121 -10.73 18.10 16.46
CA GLY A 121 -11.85 18.80 17.05
C GLY A 121 -12.89 19.19 15.98
N ALA A 122 -13.25 20.47 15.96
CA ALA A 122 -14.13 21.02 14.92
C ALA A 122 -13.45 21.01 13.52
N PHE A 123 -12.14 21.24 13.49
CA PHE A 123 -11.31 21.07 12.31
C PHE A 123 -10.90 19.60 12.17
N LEU A 124 -11.15 19.01 11.01
CA LEU A 124 -10.91 17.60 10.68
C LEU A 124 -11.40 16.65 11.78
N PRO A 125 -12.71 16.54 12.01
CA PRO A 125 -13.28 15.70 13.06
C PRO A 125 -12.79 14.25 12.96
N GLY A 126 -12.40 13.66 14.09
CA GLY A 126 -11.85 12.31 14.13
C GLY A 126 -10.50 12.17 13.45
N LEU A 127 -9.81 13.28 13.17
CA LEU A 127 -8.53 13.33 12.44
C LEU A 127 -8.64 12.81 11.00
N VAL A 128 -9.84 12.78 10.42
CA VAL A 128 -10.05 12.37 9.03
C VAL A 128 -9.76 13.54 8.11
N TRP A 129 -8.84 13.34 7.19
CA TRP A 129 -8.52 14.26 6.12
C TRP A 129 -8.91 13.63 4.77
N CYS A 130 -9.75 14.31 4.02
CA CYS A 130 -10.09 14.01 2.63
C CYS A 130 -9.65 15.17 1.74
N GLY A 131 -8.48 15.05 1.16
CA GLY A 131 -7.90 16.13 0.37
C GLY A 131 -8.53 16.19 -1.02
N TRP A 132 -9.53 17.03 -1.23
CA TRP A 132 -10.28 17.16 -2.48
C TRP A 132 -9.44 17.59 -3.68
N SER A 133 -8.33 18.27 -3.44
CA SER A 133 -7.40 18.67 -4.50
C SER A 133 -6.16 17.80 -4.60
N THR A 134 -6.07 16.72 -3.79
CA THR A 134 -4.92 15.82 -3.81
C THR A 134 -4.89 14.98 -5.08
N ARG A 135 -3.68 14.72 -5.56
CA ARG A 135 -3.43 13.78 -6.64
C ARG A 135 -2.06 13.11 -6.45
N LEU A 136 -1.98 11.87 -6.85
CA LEU A 136 -0.70 11.16 -6.89
C LEU A 136 0.19 11.70 -8.01
N VAL A 137 1.49 11.74 -7.77
CA VAL A 137 2.51 12.21 -8.73
C VAL A 137 3.38 11.06 -9.19
N ARG A 138 3.83 10.21 -8.27
CA ARG A 138 4.69 9.05 -8.56
C ARG A 138 4.79 8.11 -7.36
N GLU A 139 5.16 6.86 -7.61
CA GLU A 139 5.66 5.96 -6.58
C GLU A 139 7.11 6.31 -6.23
N VAL A 140 7.47 6.23 -4.94
CA VAL A 140 8.81 6.57 -4.43
C VAL A 140 9.36 5.46 -3.54
N THR A 141 10.67 5.41 -3.38
CA THR A 141 11.35 4.62 -2.34
C THR A 141 11.49 5.48 -1.09
N ALA A 142 11.17 4.91 0.08
CA ALA A 142 11.37 5.57 1.38
C ALA A 142 12.59 5.01 2.09
#